data_11916f3cd09839d5ad99340da70f4534
#
_entry.id   11916f3cd09839d5ad99340da70f4534
#
_cell.length_a   1.000
_cell.length_b   1.000
_cell.length_c   1.000
_cell.angle_alpha   90.00
_cell.angle_beta   90.00
_cell.angle_gamma   90.00
#
_symmetry.space_group_name_H-M   'P 1'
#
loop_
_entity.id
_entity.type
_entity.pdbx_description
1 polymer ?
#
loop_
_entity_poly.entity_id
_entity_poly.type
_entity_poly.pdbx_seq_one_letter_code
_entity_poly.pdbx_strand_id
1 'polypeptide(L)'
;LCGEHLLLAGHKATGKNVLAENLAAVFGRPVWDVSMYVNVDAAALIGADTLRGGQVEFREGPVSKCARLGGFGVLDEVNMAKNEALAVLHATLDHRRVIDVPGYERIHLDEATRFIGTMNYGYAGTRELNEALVSRFVVLDMPVISDENLKKLLRRSFPTLKDQWAEQ
;
A
#
# COMPACT_ATOMS: atom_id res chain seq x y z
N LEU A 1 -14.83 -4.58 -11.70
CA LEU A 1 -14.04 -4.03 -10.59
C LEU A 1 -14.53 -2.62 -10.30
N CYS A 2 -14.98 -2.38 -9.06
CA CYS A 2 -15.65 -1.13 -8.68
C CYS A 2 -14.73 0.11 -8.67
N GLY A 3 -13.44 -0.05 -8.92
CA GLY A 3 -12.50 1.09 -8.99
C GLY A 3 -12.08 1.65 -7.63
N GLU A 4 -12.39 0.98 -6.54
CA GLU A 4 -12.11 1.41 -5.19
C GLU A 4 -10.67 1.14 -4.75
N HIS A 5 -10.19 1.90 -3.76
CA HIS A 5 -8.96 1.63 -3.05
C HIS A 5 -9.22 0.62 -1.92
N LEU A 6 -8.25 -0.24 -1.59
CA LEU A 6 -8.41 -1.28 -0.57
C LEU A 6 -7.52 -1.00 0.65
N LEU A 7 -8.05 -1.29 1.83
CA LEU A 7 -7.27 -1.35 3.08
C LEU A 7 -7.35 -2.76 3.65
N LEU A 8 -6.25 -3.49 3.56
CA LEU A 8 -6.13 -4.85 4.10
C LEU A 8 -5.73 -4.75 5.56
N ALA A 9 -6.66 -5.05 6.45
CA ALA A 9 -6.48 -4.96 7.89
C ALA A 9 -6.40 -6.36 8.51
N GLY A 10 -5.58 -6.56 9.54
CA GLY A 10 -5.50 -7.86 10.20
C GLY A 10 -4.19 -8.07 10.95
N HIS A 11 -4.09 -9.21 11.62
CA HIS A 11 -2.88 -9.60 12.34
C HIS A 11 -1.66 -9.77 11.42
N LYS A 12 -0.46 -9.77 12.01
CA LYS A 12 0.77 -10.13 11.28
C LYS A 12 0.64 -11.50 10.61
N ALA A 13 1.38 -11.68 9.52
CA ALA A 13 1.48 -12.95 8.79
C ALA A 13 0.15 -13.47 8.20
N THR A 14 -0.85 -12.62 8.01
CA THR A 14 -2.11 -13.02 7.35
C THR A 14 -2.05 -12.94 5.81
N GLY A 15 -0.88 -12.64 5.23
CA GLY A 15 -0.68 -12.64 3.77
C GLY A 15 -1.13 -11.37 3.06
N LYS A 16 -1.28 -10.23 3.76
CA LYS A 16 -1.72 -8.95 3.17
C LYS A 16 -0.87 -8.51 1.97
N ASN A 17 0.46 -8.49 2.13
CA ASN A 17 1.37 -8.06 1.07
C ASN A 17 1.39 -9.06 -0.09
N VAL A 18 1.35 -10.35 0.22
CA VAL A 18 1.23 -11.40 -0.80
C VAL A 18 -0.05 -11.24 -1.63
N LEU A 19 -1.16 -10.88 -0.99
CA LEU A 19 -2.41 -10.61 -1.69
C LEU A 19 -2.28 -9.39 -2.63
N ALA A 20 -1.67 -8.29 -2.14
CA ALA A 20 -1.47 -7.08 -2.93
C ALA A 20 -0.59 -7.35 -4.18
N GLU A 21 0.53 -8.05 -4.00
CA GLU A 21 1.43 -8.43 -5.09
C GLU A 21 0.75 -9.36 -6.12
N ASN A 22 0.02 -10.36 -5.64
CA ASN A 22 -0.69 -11.29 -6.52
C ASN A 22 -1.82 -10.60 -7.30
N LEU A 23 -2.52 -9.64 -6.71
CA LEU A 23 -3.52 -8.85 -7.43
C LEU A 23 -2.87 -8.09 -8.58
N ALA A 24 -1.75 -7.45 -8.35
CA ALA A 24 -1.03 -6.74 -9.40
C ALA A 24 -0.57 -7.68 -10.53
N ALA A 25 -0.06 -8.85 -10.18
CA ALA A 25 0.34 -9.87 -11.16
C ALA A 25 -0.85 -10.38 -11.99
N VAL A 26 -2.00 -10.67 -11.36
CA VAL A 26 -3.22 -11.12 -12.05
C VAL A 26 -3.72 -10.08 -13.04
N PHE A 27 -3.62 -8.79 -12.71
CA PHE A 27 -4.04 -7.70 -13.60
C PHE A 27 -2.94 -7.26 -14.58
N GLY A 28 -1.74 -7.84 -14.50
CA GLY A 28 -0.60 -7.45 -15.35
C GLY A 28 -0.22 -5.98 -15.19
N ARG A 29 -0.35 -5.42 -13.97
CA ARG A 29 -0.11 -4.01 -13.67
C ARG A 29 1.17 -3.82 -12.84
N PRO A 30 1.89 -2.71 -13.04
CA PRO A 30 3.06 -2.39 -12.22
C PRO A 30 2.67 -2.17 -10.76
N VAL A 31 3.61 -2.46 -9.87
CA VAL A 31 3.50 -2.23 -8.42
C VAL A 31 4.48 -1.14 -8.01
N TRP A 32 4.00 -0.24 -7.14
CA TRP A 32 4.76 0.85 -6.57
C TRP A 32 4.67 0.74 -5.04
N ASP A 33 5.68 0.12 -4.43
CA ASP A 33 5.69 -0.12 -2.99
C ASP A 33 6.18 1.09 -2.21
N VAL A 34 5.49 1.36 -1.11
CA VAL A 34 5.84 2.38 -0.13
C VAL A 34 5.74 1.78 1.26
N SER A 35 6.88 1.52 1.88
CA SER A 35 6.92 1.12 3.28
C SER A 35 6.71 2.35 4.16
N MET A 36 5.65 2.31 4.99
CA MET A 36 5.32 3.38 5.91
C MET A 36 6.03 3.19 7.23
N TYR A 37 6.59 4.28 7.76
CA TYR A 37 7.24 4.30 9.08
C TYR A 37 7.04 5.67 9.73
N VAL A 38 7.40 5.78 11.02
CA VAL A 38 7.10 6.96 11.84
C VAL A 38 7.59 8.29 11.25
N ASN A 39 8.71 8.26 10.52
CA ASN A 39 9.33 9.46 9.95
C ASN A 39 9.10 9.61 8.44
N VAL A 40 8.20 8.82 7.83
CA VAL A 40 7.79 9.08 6.44
C VAL A 40 7.11 10.44 6.38
N ASP A 41 7.41 11.19 5.32
CA ASP A 41 6.85 12.51 5.07
C ASP A 41 6.21 12.61 3.67
N ALA A 42 5.61 13.75 3.39
CA ALA A 42 5.00 14.01 2.10
C ALA A 42 6.02 13.92 0.94
N ALA A 43 7.25 14.35 1.17
CA ALA A 43 8.31 14.32 0.16
C ALA A 43 8.69 12.88 -0.22
N ALA A 44 8.74 11.97 0.76
CA ALA A 44 8.99 10.56 0.51
C ALA A 44 7.86 9.89 -0.30
N LEU A 45 6.61 10.33 -0.11
CA LEU A 45 5.45 9.77 -0.79
C LEU A 45 5.27 10.36 -2.20
N ILE A 46 5.23 11.68 -2.28
CA ILE A 46 4.90 12.41 -3.51
C ILE A 46 6.14 12.73 -4.32
N GLY A 47 7.23 13.14 -3.66
CA GLY A 47 8.45 13.60 -4.28
C GLY A 47 8.91 14.94 -3.73
N ALA A 48 10.09 15.34 -4.14
CA ALA A 48 10.73 16.57 -3.71
C ALA A 48 11.62 17.14 -4.81
N ASP A 49 11.92 18.43 -4.69
CA ASP A 49 12.89 19.08 -5.55
C ASP A 49 14.29 18.55 -5.30
N THR A 50 15.00 18.29 -6.37
CA THR A 50 16.40 17.86 -6.34
C THR A 50 17.23 18.74 -7.27
N LEU A 51 18.47 19.01 -6.88
CA LEU A 51 19.42 19.71 -7.74
C LEU A 51 20.12 18.70 -8.66
N ARG A 52 19.91 18.82 -9.97
CA ARG A 52 20.56 17.98 -10.96
C ARG A 52 21.15 18.84 -12.08
N GLY A 53 22.44 18.71 -12.33
CA GLY A 53 23.11 19.48 -13.38
C GLY A 53 23.03 20.99 -13.22
N GLY A 54 22.86 21.50 -11.99
CA GLY A 54 22.72 22.95 -11.72
C GLY A 54 21.29 23.49 -11.86
N GLN A 55 20.32 22.62 -12.18
CA GLN A 55 18.90 22.96 -12.28
C GLN A 55 18.10 22.25 -11.19
N VAL A 56 17.04 22.89 -10.72
CA VAL A 56 16.09 22.28 -9.79
C VAL A 56 15.08 21.48 -10.60
N GLU A 57 14.97 20.19 -10.29
CA GLU A 57 14.01 19.27 -10.92
C GLU A 57 13.18 18.59 -9.84
N PHE A 58 11.87 18.44 -10.09
CA PHE A 58 11.01 17.65 -9.23
C PHE A 58 11.25 16.17 -9.45
N ARG A 59 11.74 15.49 -8.41
CA ARG A 59 11.91 14.03 -8.40
C ARG A 59 10.65 13.38 -7.83
N GLU A 60 9.88 12.72 -8.68
CA GLU A 60 8.66 12.03 -8.26
C GLU A 60 8.93 10.91 -7.26
N GLY A 61 8.11 10.89 -6.21
CA GLY A 61 8.01 9.77 -5.28
C GLY A 61 7.14 8.63 -5.84
N PRO A 62 7.05 7.51 -5.12
CA PRO A 62 6.34 6.32 -5.59
C PRO A 62 4.83 6.56 -5.77
N VAL A 63 4.20 7.38 -4.94
CA VAL A 63 2.76 7.71 -5.07
C VAL A 63 2.51 8.50 -6.36
N SER A 64 3.34 9.49 -6.68
CA SER A 64 3.24 10.27 -7.91
C SER A 64 3.51 9.45 -9.15
N LYS A 65 4.50 8.54 -9.10
CA LYS A 65 4.76 7.60 -10.19
C LYS A 65 3.58 6.67 -10.44
N CYS A 66 3.03 6.09 -9.38
CA CYS A 66 1.82 5.26 -9.46
C CYS A 66 0.66 6.04 -10.07
N ALA A 67 0.45 7.28 -9.62
CA ALA A 67 -0.60 8.15 -10.11
C ALA A 67 -0.50 8.37 -11.62
N ARG A 68 0.69 8.70 -12.10
CA ARG A 68 0.93 9.05 -13.52
C ARG A 68 0.98 7.85 -14.46
N LEU A 69 1.58 6.75 -14.02
CA LEU A 69 1.86 5.59 -14.87
C LEU A 69 0.82 4.48 -14.75
N GLY A 70 -0.10 4.62 -13.81
CA GLY A 70 -1.09 3.59 -13.51
C GLY A 70 -0.51 2.43 -12.69
N GLY A 71 -1.36 1.49 -12.33
CA GLY A 71 -1.01 0.29 -11.58
C GLY A 71 -1.44 0.32 -10.11
N PHE A 72 -0.75 -0.46 -9.28
CA PHE A 72 -1.05 -0.60 -7.86
C PHE A 72 0.00 0.10 -7.00
N GLY A 73 -0.43 1.10 -6.22
CA GLY A 73 0.36 1.70 -5.17
C GLY A 73 0.14 0.96 -3.86
N VAL A 74 1.13 0.22 -3.38
CA VAL A 74 1.03 -0.54 -2.12
C VAL A 74 1.60 0.31 -1.00
N LEU A 75 0.73 0.70 -0.05
CA LEU A 75 1.07 1.48 1.13
C LEU A 75 1.20 0.52 2.30
N ASP A 76 2.41 0.00 2.52
CA ASP A 76 2.64 -1.03 3.52
C ASP A 76 2.75 -0.44 4.93
N GLU A 77 2.03 -1.06 5.89
CA GLU A 77 1.95 -0.63 7.28
C GLU A 77 1.49 0.85 7.45
N VAL A 78 0.42 1.24 6.73
CA VAL A 78 -0.04 2.63 6.66
C VAL A 78 -0.27 3.26 8.04
N ASN A 79 -0.64 2.48 9.04
CA ASN A 79 -0.86 2.91 10.42
C ASN A 79 0.43 3.11 11.25
N MET A 80 1.61 2.95 10.66
CA MET A 80 2.89 3.35 11.27
C MET A 80 3.21 4.83 11.01
N ALA A 81 2.71 5.40 9.92
CA ALA A 81 2.96 6.79 9.56
C ALA A 81 2.17 7.77 10.44
N LYS A 82 2.64 9.00 10.51
CA LYS A 82 1.91 10.09 11.15
C LYS A 82 0.75 10.55 10.27
N ASN A 83 -0.38 10.93 10.87
CA ASN A 83 -1.54 11.44 10.13
C ASN A 83 -1.22 12.66 9.27
N GLU A 84 -0.29 13.50 9.69
CA GLU A 84 0.17 14.68 8.94
C GLU A 84 0.83 14.28 7.61
N ALA A 85 1.63 13.21 7.62
CA ALA A 85 2.24 12.68 6.39
C ALA A 85 1.20 12.06 5.44
N LEU A 86 0.18 11.43 6.01
CA LEU A 86 -0.92 10.79 5.25
C LEU A 86 -1.92 11.80 4.69
N ALA A 87 -1.94 13.04 5.18
CA ALA A 87 -2.88 14.06 4.73
C ALA A 87 -2.78 14.35 3.22
N VAL A 88 -1.59 14.21 2.64
CA VAL A 88 -1.37 14.39 1.20
C VAL A 88 -2.08 13.34 0.34
N LEU A 89 -2.47 12.21 0.92
CA LEU A 89 -3.19 11.14 0.22
C LEU A 89 -4.70 11.38 0.13
N HIS A 90 -5.26 12.35 0.86
CA HIS A 90 -6.72 12.54 0.91
C HIS A 90 -7.31 12.87 -0.47
N ALA A 91 -6.70 13.80 -1.22
CA ALA A 91 -7.14 14.15 -2.57
C ALA A 91 -6.80 13.07 -3.61
N THR A 92 -5.78 12.27 -3.32
CA THR A 92 -5.35 11.14 -4.15
C THR A 92 -6.35 9.98 -4.09
N LEU A 93 -6.86 9.71 -2.89
CA LEU A 93 -7.71 8.55 -2.60
C LEU A 93 -9.21 8.83 -2.72
N ASP A 94 -9.64 10.09 -2.86
CA ASP A 94 -11.05 10.41 -3.03
C ASP A 94 -11.43 10.63 -4.52
N HIS A 95 -12.67 11.06 -4.73
CA HIS A 95 -13.23 11.28 -6.07
C HIS A 95 -12.45 12.29 -6.93
N ARG A 96 -11.64 13.17 -6.31
CA ARG A 96 -10.81 14.14 -7.03
C ARG A 96 -9.68 13.48 -7.80
N ARG A 97 -9.12 12.40 -7.27
CA ARG A 97 -8.06 11.60 -7.90
C ARG A 97 -6.90 12.46 -8.38
N VAL A 98 -6.38 13.32 -7.50
CA VAL A 98 -5.30 14.25 -7.81
C VAL A 98 -4.25 14.30 -6.71
N ILE A 99 -3.04 14.63 -7.09
CA ILE A 99 -1.95 14.98 -6.18
C ILE A 99 -1.62 16.45 -6.42
N ASP A 100 -1.73 17.25 -5.37
CA ASP A 100 -1.29 18.64 -5.40
C ASP A 100 0.22 18.70 -5.07
N VAL A 101 1.02 19.14 -6.02
CA VAL A 101 2.46 19.33 -5.83
C VAL A 101 2.74 20.83 -5.81
N PRO A 102 3.14 21.41 -4.65
CA PRO A 102 3.38 22.86 -4.55
C PRO A 102 4.41 23.34 -5.57
N GLY A 103 4.04 24.36 -6.33
CA GLY A 103 4.91 24.94 -7.38
C GLY A 103 4.91 24.19 -8.72
N TYR A 104 4.15 23.13 -8.84
CA TYR A 104 4.01 22.34 -10.06
C TYR A 104 2.54 22.14 -10.45
N GLU A 105 2.32 21.59 -11.64
CA GLU A 105 0.98 21.19 -12.05
C GLU A 105 0.47 19.99 -11.24
N ARG A 106 -0.85 19.95 -11.06
CA ARG A 106 -1.50 18.80 -10.42
C ARG A 106 -1.26 17.54 -11.21
N ILE A 107 -0.96 16.46 -10.50
CA ILE A 107 -0.88 15.14 -11.09
C ILE A 107 -2.25 14.48 -10.99
N HIS A 108 -2.90 14.25 -12.12
CA HIS A 108 -4.13 13.46 -12.18
C HIS A 108 -3.81 11.97 -12.19
N LEU A 109 -4.58 11.19 -11.44
CA LEU A 109 -4.41 9.76 -11.42
C LEU A 109 -4.88 9.14 -12.73
N ASP A 110 -4.03 8.28 -13.30
CA ASP A 110 -4.41 7.38 -14.39
C ASP A 110 -5.63 6.55 -13.97
N GLU A 111 -6.53 6.25 -14.90
CA GLU A 111 -7.75 5.50 -14.61
C GLU A 111 -7.48 4.12 -14.01
N ALA A 112 -6.36 3.50 -14.36
CA ALA A 112 -5.94 2.21 -13.85
C ALA A 112 -5.27 2.25 -12.48
N THR A 113 -4.97 3.44 -11.94
CA THR A 113 -4.32 3.58 -10.63
C THR A 113 -5.25 3.16 -9.51
N ARG A 114 -4.76 2.24 -8.64
CA ARG A 114 -5.42 1.85 -7.39
C ARG A 114 -4.40 1.77 -6.28
N PHE A 115 -4.82 2.15 -5.07
CA PHE A 115 -3.99 2.03 -3.88
C PHE A 115 -4.50 0.88 -3.00
N ILE A 116 -3.55 0.13 -2.45
CA ILE A 116 -3.78 -0.95 -1.49
C ILE A 116 -2.99 -0.60 -0.25
N GLY A 117 -3.68 -0.22 0.82
CA GLY A 117 -3.07 -0.06 2.14
C GLY A 117 -3.02 -1.38 2.87
N THR A 118 -1.97 -1.61 3.66
CA THR A 118 -1.95 -2.68 4.66
C THR A 118 -1.85 -2.10 6.05
N MET A 119 -2.50 -2.70 7.02
CA MET A 119 -2.31 -2.34 8.43
C MET A 119 -2.36 -3.56 9.34
N ASN A 120 -1.61 -3.48 10.44
CA ASN A 120 -1.56 -4.51 11.46
C ASN A 120 -2.30 -4.03 12.71
N TYR A 121 -3.10 -4.91 13.35
CA TYR A 121 -3.74 -4.64 14.62
C TYR A 121 -2.83 -4.93 15.81
N GLY A 122 -2.99 -4.14 16.89
CA GLY A 122 -2.46 -4.47 18.22
C GLY A 122 -0.94 -4.53 18.33
N TYR A 123 -0.21 -3.80 17.49
CA TYR A 123 1.25 -3.81 17.47
C TYR A 123 1.83 -2.56 18.16
N ALA A 124 2.95 -2.72 18.86
CA ALA A 124 3.67 -1.59 19.43
C ALA A 124 4.10 -0.63 18.31
N GLY A 125 3.73 0.65 18.44
CA GLY A 125 4.03 1.68 17.43
C GLY A 125 2.95 1.90 16.38
N THR A 126 1.91 1.05 16.29
CA THR A 126 0.75 1.31 15.43
C THR A 126 -0.07 2.47 16.00
N ARG A 127 -0.62 3.27 15.10
CA ARG A 127 -1.48 4.41 15.41
C ARG A 127 -2.89 4.13 14.90
N GLU A 128 -3.84 4.81 15.51
CA GLU A 128 -5.17 4.86 14.98
C GLU A 128 -5.19 5.76 13.74
N LEU A 129 -5.67 5.21 12.64
CA LEU A 129 -5.82 5.99 11.41
C LEU A 129 -6.98 6.97 11.54
N ASN A 130 -6.80 8.16 10.97
CA ASN A 130 -7.87 9.14 10.87
C ASN A 130 -9.05 8.54 10.08
N GLU A 131 -10.26 8.66 10.61
CA GLU A 131 -11.50 8.20 9.95
C GLU A 131 -11.66 8.77 8.55
N ALA A 132 -11.26 10.02 8.33
CA ALA A 132 -11.29 10.64 7.01
C ALA A 132 -10.40 9.92 5.99
N LEU A 133 -9.29 9.32 6.41
CA LEU A 133 -8.46 8.50 5.55
C LEU A 133 -9.09 7.11 5.33
N VAL A 134 -9.54 6.47 6.41
CA VAL A 134 -10.14 5.12 6.37
C VAL A 134 -11.37 5.09 5.46
N SER A 135 -12.21 6.14 5.52
CA SER A 135 -13.43 6.25 4.69
C SER A 135 -13.18 6.30 3.18
N ARG A 136 -11.92 6.49 2.76
CA ARG A 136 -11.50 6.48 1.34
C ARG A 136 -11.08 5.10 0.84
N PHE A 137 -11.12 4.12 1.71
CA PHE A 137 -10.80 2.73 1.40
C PHE A 137 -12.02 1.83 1.61
N VAL A 138 -12.09 0.79 0.85
CA VAL A 138 -12.86 -0.40 1.22
C VAL A 138 -12.00 -1.23 2.15
N VAL A 139 -12.42 -1.36 3.40
CA VAL A 139 -11.67 -2.13 4.41
C VAL A 139 -12.01 -3.60 4.28
N LEU A 140 -10.97 -4.42 4.16
CA LEU A 140 -11.06 -5.87 4.14
C LEU A 140 -10.30 -6.46 5.31
N ASP A 141 -11.01 -7.07 6.24
CA ASP A 141 -10.41 -7.79 7.35
C ASP A 141 -9.85 -9.13 6.89
N MET A 142 -8.54 -9.30 7.08
CA MET A 142 -7.82 -10.50 6.74
C MET A 142 -7.83 -11.48 7.92
N PRO A 143 -8.53 -12.61 7.80
CA PRO A 143 -8.58 -13.58 8.89
C PRO A 143 -7.21 -14.24 9.10
N VAL A 144 -6.99 -14.75 10.30
CA VAL A 144 -5.86 -15.65 10.55
C VAL A 144 -6.02 -16.89 9.68
N ILE A 145 -4.92 -17.35 9.11
CA ILE A 145 -4.93 -18.56 8.28
C ILE A 145 -5.44 -19.77 9.10
N SER A 146 -6.39 -20.52 8.57
CA SER A 146 -6.86 -21.75 9.21
C SER A 146 -5.79 -22.85 9.13
N ASP A 147 -5.81 -23.79 10.07
CA ASP A 147 -4.87 -24.92 10.10
C ASP A 147 -4.88 -25.70 8.79
N GLU A 148 -6.06 -25.91 8.20
CA GLU A 148 -6.21 -26.57 6.92
C GLU A 148 -5.48 -25.83 5.79
N ASN A 149 -5.66 -24.51 5.72
CA ASN A 149 -5.00 -23.69 4.71
C ASN A 149 -3.49 -23.56 4.98
N LEU A 150 -3.08 -23.51 6.25
CA LEU A 150 -1.67 -23.53 6.63
C LEU A 150 -1.00 -24.84 6.17
N LYS A 151 -1.63 -25.98 6.41
CA LYS A 151 -1.14 -27.29 5.93
C LYS A 151 -1.02 -27.33 4.40
N LYS A 152 -2.01 -26.79 3.67
CA LYS A 152 -1.95 -26.68 2.20
C LYS A 152 -0.79 -25.79 1.76
N LEU A 153 -0.59 -24.67 2.42
CA LEU A 153 0.51 -23.74 2.14
C LEU A 153 1.87 -24.41 2.36
N LEU A 154 2.05 -25.07 3.50
CA LEU A 154 3.29 -25.77 3.84
C LEU A 154 3.62 -26.87 2.83
N ARG A 155 2.65 -27.70 2.47
CA ARG A 155 2.84 -28.76 1.46
C ARG A 155 3.21 -28.19 0.09
N ARG A 156 2.65 -27.05 -0.28
CA ARG A 156 2.95 -26.38 -1.56
C ARG A 156 4.32 -25.72 -1.57
N SER A 157 4.70 -25.09 -0.46
CA SER A 157 5.99 -24.39 -0.33
C SER A 157 7.16 -25.34 -0.10
N PHE A 158 6.90 -26.49 0.54
CA PHE A 158 7.90 -27.49 0.89
C PHE A 158 7.45 -28.89 0.45
N PRO A 159 7.53 -29.23 -0.85
CA PRO A 159 7.03 -30.51 -1.37
C PRO A 159 7.67 -31.76 -0.75
N THR A 160 8.86 -31.59 -0.14
CA THR A 160 9.60 -32.64 0.53
C THR A 160 9.31 -32.77 2.03
N LEU A 161 8.42 -31.90 2.56
CA LEU A 161 8.04 -31.94 3.97
C LEU A 161 7.27 -33.22 4.27
N LYS A 162 7.78 -34.01 5.24
CA LYS A 162 7.08 -35.22 5.69
C LYS A 162 5.79 -34.83 6.41
N ASP A 163 4.71 -35.56 6.18
CA ASP A 163 3.37 -35.25 6.73
C ASP A 163 3.37 -35.10 8.26
N GLN A 164 4.20 -35.87 8.96
CA GLN A 164 4.36 -35.80 10.43
C GLN A 164 4.78 -34.40 10.95
N TRP A 165 5.45 -33.58 10.15
CA TRP A 165 5.86 -32.23 10.53
C TRP A 165 4.81 -31.15 10.18
N ALA A 166 3.87 -31.49 9.31
CA ALA A 166 2.76 -30.61 8.96
C ALA A 166 1.59 -30.71 9.94
N GLU A 167 1.63 -31.67 10.87
CA GLU A 167 0.59 -31.94 11.88
C GLU A 167 0.92 -31.43 13.28
N GLN A 168 2.15 -30.98 13.52
CA GLN A 168 2.60 -30.29 14.74
C GLN A 168 2.40 -28.79 14.63
#